data_40a1c6c63688e9aef2937995ea01e996
#
_entry.id   40a1c6c63688e9aef2937995ea01e996
#
_cell.length_a   1.000
_cell.length_b   1.000
_cell.length_c   1.000
_cell.angle_alpha   90.00
_cell.angle_beta   90.00
_cell.angle_gamma   90.00
#
_symmetry.space_group_name_H-M   'P 1'
#
loop_
_entity.id
_entity.type
_entity.pdbx_description
1 polymer ?
#
loop_
_entity_poly.entity_id
_entity_poly.type
_entity_poly.pdbx_seq_one_letter_code
_entity_poly.pdbx_strand_id
1 'polypeptide(L)'
;ERLKKFVASGQLGIFANGYWGHPDYKLTPEQNLIATVHYLDALEWQKEVVKVHAVFGGKNPHPNYIVGGMPCSIDLNEANAINADRLALVKQKLEEAKTFINQVYIPDLLMIANVYKDKWSKIGGGVRNYLSYGDYPVFDLGEVESYKIPRGIVLDRDLSKVHPVDANSPEEIKEYIYHSWYKYTQGDKAGLHPYEGETHLEYTGPRPPYKLLDVEDKYSWI
;
A
#
# COMPACT_ATOMS: atom_id res chain seq x y z
N GLU A 1 3.14 28.47 23.54
CA GLU A 1 3.23 29.94 23.53
C GLU A 1 3.76 30.47 22.17
N ARG A 2 4.90 29.95 21.68
CA ARG A 2 5.53 30.40 20.43
C ARG A 2 4.68 30.08 19.20
N LEU A 3 4.11 28.85 19.14
CA LEU A 3 3.19 28.45 18.07
C LEU A 3 1.90 29.27 18.06
N LYS A 4 1.32 29.55 19.22
CA LYS A 4 0.13 30.42 19.31
C LYS A 4 0.38 31.81 18.76
N LYS A 5 1.54 32.41 19.08
CA LYS A 5 1.95 33.70 18.55
C LYS A 5 2.14 33.69 17.03
N PHE A 6 2.74 32.58 16.51
CA PHE A 6 2.91 32.43 15.07
C PHE A 6 1.56 32.32 14.35
N VAL A 7 0.65 31.51 14.85
CA VAL A 7 -0.70 31.40 14.28
C VAL A 7 -1.43 32.73 14.35
N ALA A 8 -1.37 33.45 15.49
CA ALA A 8 -2.02 34.73 15.68
C ALA A 8 -1.44 35.83 14.80
N SER A 9 -0.23 35.71 14.27
CA SER A 9 0.36 36.69 13.34
C SER A 9 -0.38 36.77 12.01
N GLY A 10 -1.11 35.73 11.61
CA GLY A 10 -1.74 35.64 10.31
C GLY A 10 -0.78 35.48 9.13
N GLN A 11 0.53 35.46 9.37
CA GLN A 11 1.57 35.33 8.34
C GLN A 11 1.97 33.86 8.14
N LEU A 12 1.00 33.02 7.88
CA LEU A 12 1.18 31.57 7.82
C LEU A 12 1.68 31.04 6.45
N GLY A 13 1.55 31.84 5.37
CA GLY A 13 1.95 31.42 4.02
C GLY A 13 1.32 30.07 3.64
N ILE A 14 2.15 29.12 3.26
CA ILE A 14 1.72 27.76 2.88
C ILE A 14 1.06 26.98 4.02
N PHE A 15 1.23 27.39 5.27
CA PHE A 15 0.59 26.78 6.44
C PHE A 15 -0.82 27.31 6.70
N ALA A 16 -1.24 28.34 5.95
CA ALA A 16 -2.60 28.87 6.06
C ALA A 16 -3.59 27.88 5.43
N ASN A 17 -4.69 27.62 6.14
CA ASN A 17 -5.80 26.93 5.54
C ASN A 17 -6.36 27.75 4.36
N GLY A 18 -6.67 27.09 3.25
CA GLY A 18 -7.16 27.76 2.06
C GLY A 18 -6.11 28.58 1.29
N TYR A 19 -4.82 28.34 1.53
CA TYR A 19 -3.72 29.00 0.78
C TYR A 19 -3.92 28.98 -0.75
N TRP A 20 -4.44 27.86 -1.27
CA TRP A 20 -4.73 27.67 -2.69
C TRP A 20 -6.10 28.21 -3.13
N GLY A 21 -6.83 28.86 -2.24
CA GLY A 21 -8.13 29.49 -2.52
C GLY A 21 -9.30 28.52 -2.71
N HIS A 22 -9.14 27.24 -2.45
CA HIS A 22 -10.23 26.29 -2.61
C HIS A 22 -11.14 26.26 -1.37
N PRO A 23 -12.48 26.33 -1.54
CA PRO A 23 -13.42 26.44 -0.42
C PRO A 23 -13.51 25.18 0.46
N ASP A 24 -13.04 24.07 -0.02
CA ASP A 24 -13.05 22.80 0.74
C ASP A 24 -11.84 22.64 1.67
N TYR A 25 -10.94 23.60 1.78
CA TYR A 25 -9.92 23.64 2.83
C TYR A 25 -10.56 24.02 4.17
N LYS A 26 -10.79 23.02 5.03
CA LYS A 26 -11.56 23.15 6.27
C LYS A 26 -10.75 23.06 7.56
N LEU A 27 -9.49 22.67 7.47
CA LEU A 27 -8.62 22.60 8.65
C LEU A 27 -8.44 23.99 9.25
N THR A 28 -8.41 24.08 10.59
CA THR A 28 -8.02 25.34 11.24
C THR A 28 -6.54 25.62 10.96
N PRO A 29 -6.08 26.88 11.11
CA PRO A 29 -4.65 27.19 10.95
C PRO A 29 -3.74 26.34 11.84
N GLU A 30 -4.17 26.05 13.08
CA GLU A 30 -3.42 25.20 14.00
C GLU A 30 -3.35 23.74 13.51
N GLN A 31 -4.48 23.20 13.06
CA GLN A 31 -4.53 21.84 12.50
C GLN A 31 -3.67 21.72 11.25
N ASN A 32 -3.76 22.69 10.36
CA ASN A 32 -2.97 22.72 9.13
C ASN A 32 -1.46 22.83 9.44
N LEU A 33 -1.09 23.67 10.38
CA LEU A 33 0.31 23.82 10.80
C LEU A 33 0.86 22.54 11.40
N ILE A 34 0.11 21.90 12.31
CA ILE A 34 0.52 20.62 12.93
C ILE A 34 0.65 19.53 11.86
N ALA A 35 -0.35 19.36 11.00
CA ALA A 35 -0.30 18.35 9.94
C ALA A 35 0.87 18.58 8.98
N THR A 36 1.20 19.83 8.67
CA THR A 36 2.36 20.13 7.81
C THR A 36 3.69 19.83 8.51
N VAL A 37 3.82 20.15 9.80
CA VAL A 37 5.02 19.78 10.58
C VAL A 37 5.17 18.28 10.64
N HIS A 38 4.12 17.55 10.96
CA HIS A 38 4.16 16.06 10.99
C HIS A 38 4.46 15.45 9.62
N TYR A 39 4.02 16.08 8.52
CA TYR A 39 4.42 15.68 7.17
C TYR A 39 5.93 15.82 6.95
N LEU A 40 6.53 16.93 7.38
CA LEU A 40 7.98 17.12 7.30
C LEU A 40 8.73 16.12 8.20
N ASP A 41 8.22 15.86 9.40
CA ASP A 41 8.77 14.83 10.29
C ASP A 41 8.68 13.43 9.65
N ALA A 42 7.62 13.14 8.90
CA ALA A 42 7.49 11.90 8.16
C ALA A 42 8.56 11.74 7.08
N LEU A 43 8.95 12.81 6.41
CA LEU A 43 10.05 12.79 5.43
C LEU A 43 11.40 12.47 6.09
N GLU A 44 11.67 13.02 7.28
CA GLU A 44 12.86 12.66 8.05
C GLU A 44 12.79 11.21 8.56
N TRP A 45 11.64 10.79 9.07
CA TRP A 45 11.42 9.42 9.55
C TRP A 45 11.65 8.37 8.45
N GLN A 46 11.26 8.61 7.20
CA GLN A 46 11.52 7.72 6.07
C GLN A 46 12.99 7.34 5.95
N LYS A 47 13.90 8.30 6.12
CA LYS A 47 15.35 8.05 6.03
C LYS A 47 15.85 7.06 7.08
N GLU A 48 15.20 7.01 8.22
CA GLU A 48 15.55 6.07 9.28
C GLU A 48 15.00 4.67 9.02
N VAL A 49 13.76 4.55 8.60
CA VAL A 49 13.11 3.26 8.38
C VAL A 49 13.70 2.51 7.19
N VAL A 50 14.05 3.20 6.11
CA VAL A 50 14.65 2.57 4.93
C VAL A 50 16.02 1.93 5.19
N LYS A 51 16.66 2.21 6.32
CA LYS A 51 17.89 1.50 6.74
C LYS A 51 17.67 0.00 6.88
N VAL A 52 16.44 -0.43 7.18
CA VAL A 52 16.05 -1.85 7.19
C VAL A 52 16.25 -2.48 5.80
N HIS A 53 15.92 -1.77 4.73
CA HIS A 53 16.18 -2.23 3.36
C HIS A 53 17.69 -2.40 3.10
N ALA A 54 18.52 -1.51 3.62
CA ALA A 54 19.97 -1.61 3.47
C ALA A 54 20.54 -2.79 4.24
N VAL A 55 19.98 -3.11 5.41
CA VAL A 55 20.41 -4.27 6.21
C VAL A 55 20.16 -5.58 5.46
N PHE A 56 18.96 -5.76 4.90
CA PHE A 56 18.58 -7.00 4.25
C PHE A 56 18.92 -7.05 2.76
N GLY A 57 18.81 -5.93 2.07
CA GLY A 57 18.91 -5.86 0.62
C GLY A 57 20.04 -4.99 0.08
N GLY A 58 20.90 -4.43 0.96
CA GLY A 58 22.12 -3.66 0.62
C GLY A 58 21.87 -2.26 0.08
N LYS A 59 20.67 -1.92 -0.31
CA LYS A 59 20.31 -0.62 -0.87
C LYS A 59 18.82 -0.31 -0.74
N ASN A 60 18.50 0.97 -0.94
CA ASN A 60 17.15 1.48 -1.13
C ASN A 60 17.18 2.51 -2.29
N PRO A 61 16.23 2.53 -3.23
CA PRO A 61 15.15 1.56 -3.43
C PRO A 61 15.62 0.25 -4.09
N HIS A 62 14.70 -0.66 -4.28
CA HIS A 62 14.91 -1.95 -4.95
C HIS A 62 15.97 -2.84 -4.29
N PRO A 63 15.74 -3.27 -3.02
CA PRO A 63 16.64 -4.16 -2.32
C PRO A 63 16.88 -5.47 -3.09
N ASN A 64 18.09 -6.01 -2.99
CA ASN A 64 18.45 -7.27 -3.65
C ASN A 64 18.23 -8.45 -2.72
N TYR A 65 17.20 -9.26 -2.97
CA TYR A 65 16.88 -10.47 -2.19
C TYR A 65 17.10 -11.78 -2.96
N ILE A 66 17.59 -11.67 -4.19
CA ILE A 66 17.83 -12.84 -5.04
C ILE A 66 19.18 -13.44 -4.71
N VAL A 67 19.25 -14.77 -4.67
CA VAL A 67 20.49 -15.53 -4.50
C VAL A 67 21.53 -15.11 -5.56
N GLY A 68 22.76 -14.83 -5.11
CA GLY A 68 23.82 -14.29 -5.97
C GLY A 68 23.89 -12.76 -6.04
N GLY A 69 22.82 -12.06 -5.66
CA GLY A 69 22.80 -10.60 -5.53
C GLY A 69 22.46 -10.15 -4.11
N MET A 70 22.24 -11.07 -3.19
CA MET A 70 21.82 -10.79 -1.83
C MET A 70 22.99 -10.29 -0.97
N PRO A 71 22.90 -9.07 -0.43
CA PRO A 71 23.98 -8.49 0.36
C PRO A 71 24.05 -9.03 1.79
N CYS A 72 23.04 -9.76 2.21
CA CYS A 72 22.95 -10.37 3.52
C CYS A 72 23.17 -11.88 3.38
N SER A 73 24.25 -12.40 3.95
CA SER A 73 24.56 -13.81 3.88
C SER A 73 23.58 -14.65 4.70
N ILE A 74 23.21 -15.80 4.17
CA ILE A 74 22.45 -16.83 4.89
C ILE A 74 23.38 -17.62 5.82
N ASP A 75 24.65 -17.74 5.47
CA ASP A 75 25.65 -18.39 6.32
C ASP A 75 26.01 -17.46 7.49
N LEU A 76 25.76 -17.93 8.71
CA LEU A 76 26.01 -17.17 9.94
C LEU A 76 27.50 -16.93 10.23
N ASN A 77 28.40 -17.61 9.56
CA ASN A 77 29.84 -17.41 9.69
C ASN A 77 30.38 -16.29 8.81
N GLU A 78 29.60 -15.78 7.88
CA GLU A 78 29.99 -14.71 7.00
C GLU A 78 29.87 -13.34 7.69
N ALA A 79 30.79 -12.42 7.35
CA ALA A 79 30.83 -11.09 7.97
C ALA A 79 29.58 -10.22 7.71
N ASN A 80 28.85 -10.49 6.64
CA ASN A 80 27.61 -9.81 6.28
C ASN A 80 26.34 -10.60 6.64
N ALA A 81 26.48 -11.65 7.47
CA ALA A 81 25.32 -12.38 8.00
C ALA A 81 24.43 -11.49 8.89
N ILE A 82 23.19 -11.88 9.05
CA ILE A 82 22.29 -11.32 10.06
C ILE A 82 22.77 -11.75 11.44
N ASN A 83 23.40 -10.84 12.15
CA ASN A 83 23.88 -11.03 13.51
C ASN A 83 22.97 -10.32 14.54
N ALA A 84 23.29 -10.47 15.82
CA ALA A 84 22.52 -9.88 16.90
C ALA A 84 22.41 -8.35 16.80
N ASP A 85 23.49 -7.67 16.39
CA ASP A 85 23.52 -6.21 16.28
C ASP A 85 22.61 -5.71 15.15
N ARG A 86 22.64 -6.39 14.00
CA ARG A 86 21.74 -6.08 12.87
C ARG A 86 20.28 -6.31 13.23
N LEU A 87 19.98 -7.41 13.92
CA LEU A 87 18.62 -7.68 14.40
C LEU A 87 18.16 -6.64 15.44
N ALA A 88 19.04 -6.24 16.34
CA ALA A 88 18.75 -5.18 17.31
C ALA A 88 18.44 -3.85 16.60
N LEU A 89 19.26 -3.46 15.60
CA LEU A 89 19.00 -2.27 14.80
C LEU A 89 17.66 -2.34 14.07
N VAL A 90 17.35 -3.45 13.42
CA VAL A 90 16.06 -3.64 12.72
C VAL A 90 14.90 -3.52 13.71
N LYS A 91 14.99 -4.21 14.84
CA LYS A 91 13.96 -4.13 15.89
C LYS A 91 13.76 -2.69 16.38
N GLN A 92 14.85 -1.97 16.65
CA GLN A 92 14.79 -0.56 17.05
C GLN A 92 14.06 0.28 15.99
N LYS A 93 14.42 0.14 14.71
CA LYS A 93 13.78 0.91 13.62
C LYS A 93 12.29 0.57 13.45
N LEU A 94 11.89 -0.66 13.66
CA LEU A 94 10.49 -1.07 13.63
C LEU A 94 9.70 -0.49 14.81
N GLU A 95 10.26 -0.46 16.02
CA GLU A 95 9.61 0.16 17.19
C GLU A 95 9.50 1.69 17.05
N GLU A 96 10.52 2.36 16.51
CA GLU A 96 10.46 3.78 16.15
C GLU A 96 9.34 4.04 15.13
N ALA A 97 9.26 3.21 14.08
CA ALA A 97 8.23 3.28 13.06
C ALA A 97 6.82 3.12 13.65
N LYS A 98 6.64 2.10 14.47
CA LYS A 98 5.37 1.84 15.17
C LYS A 98 4.96 2.99 16.07
N THR A 99 5.92 3.58 16.78
CA THR A 99 5.68 4.74 17.64
C THR A 99 5.21 5.94 16.83
N PHE A 100 5.88 6.26 15.72
CA PHE A 100 5.48 7.34 14.84
C PHE A 100 4.06 7.13 14.26
N ILE A 101 3.76 5.92 13.79
CA ILE A 101 2.43 5.59 13.25
C ILE A 101 1.36 5.78 14.32
N ASN A 102 1.56 5.24 15.52
CA ASN A 102 0.54 5.27 16.57
C ASN A 102 0.36 6.65 17.20
N GLN A 103 1.43 7.43 17.33
CA GLN A 103 1.40 8.71 18.04
C GLN A 103 1.22 9.92 17.14
N VAL A 104 1.53 9.81 15.85
CA VAL A 104 1.46 10.91 14.88
C VAL A 104 0.49 10.59 13.75
N TYR A 105 0.79 9.56 12.96
CA TYR A 105 0.05 9.29 11.72
C TYR A 105 -1.43 8.97 11.95
N ILE A 106 -1.73 8.06 12.88
CA ILE A 106 -3.13 7.67 13.17
C ILE A 106 -3.93 8.84 13.77
N PRO A 107 -3.42 9.60 14.77
CA PRO A 107 -4.11 10.78 15.28
C PRO A 107 -4.37 11.83 14.20
N ASP A 108 -3.41 12.13 13.34
CA ASP A 108 -3.59 13.06 12.23
C ASP A 108 -4.65 12.57 11.24
N LEU A 109 -4.60 11.28 10.88
CA LEU A 109 -5.59 10.68 10.00
C LEU A 109 -7.01 10.82 10.57
N LEU A 110 -7.19 10.52 11.86
CA LEU A 110 -8.49 10.64 12.53
C LEU A 110 -8.96 12.10 12.62
N MET A 111 -8.07 13.03 12.90
CA MET A 111 -8.36 14.45 12.90
C MET A 111 -8.84 14.93 11.53
N ILE A 112 -8.11 14.61 10.47
CA ILE A 112 -8.44 15.00 9.09
C ILE A 112 -9.74 14.30 8.65
N ALA A 113 -9.88 13.01 8.92
CA ALA A 113 -11.08 12.25 8.60
C ALA A 113 -12.34 12.83 9.26
N ASN A 114 -12.24 13.27 10.50
CA ASN A 114 -13.37 13.93 11.18
C ASN A 114 -13.78 15.24 10.52
N VAL A 115 -12.84 16.03 10.03
CA VAL A 115 -13.12 17.30 9.33
C VAL A 115 -13.74 17.04 7.96
N TYR A 116 -13.30 16.01 7.24
CA TYR A 116 -13.71 15.72 5.86
C TYR A 116 -14.65 14.52 5.71
N LYS A 117 -15.21 14.02 6.80
CA LYS A 117 -16.06 12.80 6.80
C LYS A 117 -17.19 12.82 5.77
N ASP A 118 -17.81 13.99 5.57
CA ASP A 118 -18.92 14.15 4.63
C ASP A 118 -18.51 13.98 3.16
N LYS A 119 -17.24 14.23 2.85
CA LYS A 119 -16.65 14.03 1.53
C LYS A 119 -16.12 12.60 1.40
N TRP A 120 -15.34 12.16 2.38
CA TRP A 120 -14.68 10.85 2.37
C TRP A 120 -15.67 9.68 2.38
N SER A 121 -16.83 9.86 2.99
CA SER A 121 -17.89 8.86 2.94
C SER A 121 -18.51 8.66 1.55
N LYS A 122 -18.26 9.59 0.62
CA LYS A 122 -18.89 9.59 -0.73
C LYS A 122 -17.90 9.43 -1.86
N ILE A 123 -16.62 9.65 -1.63
CA ILE A 123 -15.58 9.66 -2.64
C ILE A 123 -14.55 8.58 -2.31
N GLY A 124 -14.14 7.82 -3.32
CA GLY A 124 -13.10 6.82 -3.16
C GLY A 124 -13.53 5.60 -2.34
N GLY A 125 -14.79 5.25 -2.36
CA GLY A 125 -15.33 4.12 -1.60
C GLY A 125 -14.75 2.76 -1.98
N GLY A 126 -14.12 2.68 -3.13
CA GLY A 126 -13.52 1.44 -3.64
C GLY A 126 -14.53 0.34 -3.91
N VAL A 127 -14.02 -0.83 -4.17
CA VAL A 127 -14.80 -2.04 -4.38
C VAL A 127 -15.31 -2.63 -3.07
N ARG A 128 -16.30 -3.51 -3.16
CA ARG A 128 -16.93 -4.13 -1.98
C ARG A 128 -16.36 -5.51 -1.67
N ASN A 129 -15.75 -6.13 -2.66
CA ASN A 129 -15.24 -7.48 -2.56
C ASN A 129 -13.73 -7.47 -2.59
N TYR A 130 -13.11 -8.29 -1.76
CA TYR A 130 -11.67 -8.35 -1.58
C TYR A 130 -11.17 -9.77 -1.79
N LEU A 131 -10.02 -9.88 -2.44
CA LEU A 131 -9.29 -11.13 -2.60
C LEU A 131 -7.92 -10.98 -1.95
N SER A 132 -7.58 -11.90 -1.06
CA SER A 132 -6.22 -12.08 -0.53
C SER A 132 -5.63 -13.38 -1.04
N TYR A 133 -4.44 -13.33 -1.63
CA TYR A 133 -3.69 -14.55 -1.97
C TYR A 133 -3.07 -15.26 -0.78
N GLY A 134 -3.00 -14.56 0.34
CA GLY A 134 -2.24 -14.98 1.50
C GLY A 134 -0.76 -14.68 1.36
N ASP A 135 -0.10 -14.48 2.50
CA ASP A 135 1.32 -14.20 2.56
C ASP A 135 1.93 -14.58 3.91
N TYR A 136 3.27 -14.55 3.97
CA TYR A 136 4.05 -14.93 5.14
C TYR A 136 3.78 -16.37 5.60
N PRO A 137 4.13 -17.36 4.78
CA PRO A 137 4.05 -18.76 5.17
C PRO A 137 4.91 -19.01 6.41
N VAL A 138 4.35 -19.72 7.40
CA VAL A 138 5.08 -20.02 8.64
C VAL A 138 5.96 -21.26 8.46
N PHE A 139 5.52 -22.22 7.64
CA PHE A 139 6.20 -23.48 7.41
C PHE A 139 6.54 -23.66 5.93
N ASP A 140 5.58 -24.04 5.11
CA ASP A 140 5.76 -24.31 3.69
C ASP A 140 4.79 -23.48 2.84
N LEU A 141 5.22 -23.17 1.60
CA LEU A 141 4.38 -22.48 0.64
C LEU A 141 3.10 -23.25 0.27
N GLY A 142 3.12 -24.58 0.42
CA GLY A 142 1.96 -25.43 0.21
C GLY A 142 0.94 -25.40 1.35
N GLU A 143 1.36 -24.98 2.55
CA GLU A 143 0.52 -24.95 3.75
C GLU A 143 -0.19 -23.61 3.90
N VAL A 144 -1.11 -23.31 3.00
CA VAL A 144 -1.81 -22.02 2.91
C VAL A 144 -2.51 -21.61 4.21
N GLU A 145 -2.98 -22.60 4.96
CA GLU A 145 -3.63 -22.40 6.25
C GLU A 145 -2.68 -21.86 7.32
N SER A 146 -1.37 -22.05 7.14
CA SER A 146 -0.34 -21.55 8.04
C SER A 146 0.04 -20.07 7.79
N TYR A 147 -0.48 -19.46 6.75
CA TYR A 147 -0.12 -18.11 6.37
C TYR A 147 -0.56 -17.07 7.41
N LYS A 148 0.33 -16.16 7.77
CA LYS A 148 0.02 -15.07 8.71
C LYS A 148 -0.99 -14.08 8.14
N ILE A 149 -0.94 -13.84 6.83
CA ILE A 149 -2.02 -13.16 6.11
C ILE A 149 -2.82 -14.26 5.41
N PRO A 150 -4.02 -14.56 5.87
CA PRO A 150 -4.79 -15.68 5.33
C PRO A 150 -5.20 -15.44 3.88
N ARG A 151 -5.29 -16.54 3.11
CA ARG A 151 -5.88 -16.53 1.78
C ARG A 151 -7.39 -16.60 1.90
N GLY A 152 -8.09 -15.86 1.03
CA GLY A 152 -9.54 -15.94 0.96
C GLY A 152 -10.19 -14.76 0.28
N ILE A 153 -11.50 -14.83 0.20
CA ILE A 153 -12.36 -13.80 -0.40
C ILE A 153 -13.31 -13.27 0.66
N VAL A 154 -13.44 -11.95 0.72
CA VAL A 154 -14.46 -11.25 1.50
C VAL A 154 -15.43 -10.60 0.54
N LEU A 155 -16.71 -10.92 0.66
CA LEU A 155 -17.79 -10.36 -0.15
C LEU A 155 -18.54 -9.28 0.62
N ASP A 156 -18.97 -8.24 -0.08
CA ASP A 156 -19.78 -7.15 0.47
C ASP A 156 -19.19 -6.46 1.73
N ARG A 157 -17.88 -6.52 1.90
CA ARG A 157 -17.17 -6.01 3.09
C ARG A 157 -17.55 -6.74 4.39
N ASP A 158 -18.14 -7.92 4.30
CA ASP A 158 -18.48 -8.73 5.46
C ASP A 158 -17.26 -9.49 5.97
N LEU A 159 -16.46 -8.83 6.81
CA LEU A 159 -15.26 -9.41 7.43
C LEU A 159 -15.55 -10.59 8.37
N SER A 160 -16.81 -10.85 8.68
CA SER A 160 -17.18 -12.01 9.51
C SER A 160 -17.14 -13.32 8.74
N LYS A 161 -17.08 -13.25 7.39
CA LYS A 161 -17.10 -14.40 6.50
C LYS A 161 -15.93 -14.32 5.51
N VAL A 162 -14.98 -15.21 5.68
CA VAL A 162 -13.91 -15.41 4.72
C VAL A 162 -14.20 -16.69 3.93
N HIS A 163 -14.38 -16.54 2.63
CA HIS A 163 -14.62 -17.68 1.74
C HIS A 163 -13.26 -18.23 1.25
N PRO A 164 -13.06 -19.54 1.23
CA PRO A 164 -11.85 -20.13 0.66
C PRO A 164 -11.75 -19.85 -0.83
N VAL A 165 -10.53 -19.78 -1.35
CA VAL A 165 -10.23 -19.61 -2.76
C VAL A 165 -9.01 -20.45 -3.14
N ASP A 166 -9.08 -21.13 -4.27
CA ASP A 166 -7.92 -21.74 -4.89
C ASP A 166 -7.29 -20.75 -5.89
N ALA A 167 -6.12 -20.23 -5.54
CA ALA A 167 -5.40 -19.26 -6.37
C ALA A 167 -4.89 -19.86 -7.70
N ASN A 168 -4.91 -21.18 -7.87
CA ASN A 168 -4.52 -21.87 -9.09
C ASN A 168 -5.73 -22.26 -9.96
N SER A 169 -6.94 -22.02 -9.48
CA SER A 169 -8.16 -22.36 -10.22
C SER A 169 -8.45 -21.36 -11.33
N PRO A 170 -8.44 -21.76 -12.60
CA PRO A 170 -8.82 -20.89 -13.72
C PRO A 170 -10.26 -20.40 -13.67
N GLU A 171 -11.11 -21.10 -12.95
CA GLU A 171 -12.52 -20.72 -12.79
C GLU A 171 -12.69 -19.62 -11.74
N GLU A 172 -11.84 -19.61 -10.73
CA GLU A 172 -11.95 -18.66 -9.62
C GLU A 172 -11.12 -17.39 -9.85
N ILE A 173 -9.94 -17.52 -10.52
CA ILE A 173 -9.01 -16.41 -10.75
C ILE A 173 -8.94 -16.10 -12.24
N LYS A 174 -9.40 -14.90 -12.61
CA LYS A 174 -9.40 -14.42 -13.99
C LYS A 174 -8.90 -12.98 -14.04
N GLU A 175 -8.03 -12.71 -15.01
CA GLU A 175 -7.55 -11.37 -15.32
C GLU A 175 -8.25 -10.87 -16.59
N TYR A 176 -8.71 -9.61 -16.56
CA TYR A 176 -9.32 -8.94 -17.70
C TYR A 176 -8.42 -7.80 -18.15
N ILE A 177 -7.91 -7.88 -19.39
CA ILE A 177 -7.00 -6.90 -19.97
C ILE A 177 -7.71 -5.86 -20.85
N TYR A 178 -9.00 -5.70 -20.71
CA TYR A 178 -9.92 -5.01 -21.59
C TYR A 178 -9.64 -3.52 -21.79
N HIS A 179 -9.03 -2.86 -20.80
CA HIS A 179 -8.70 -1.44 -20.85
C HIS A 179 -7.21 -1.17 -21.10
N SER A 180 -6.47 -2.19 -21.53
CA SER A 180 -5.06 -2.08 -21.89
C SER A 180 -4.84 -2.12 -23.41
N TRP A 181 -3.61 -1.92 -23.85
CA TRP A 181 -3.19 -2.14 -25.24
C TRP A 181 -2.81 -3.60 -25.51
N TYR A 182 -3.37 -4.53 -24.76
CA TYR A 182 -3.16 -5.96 -24.95
C TYR A 182 -4.47 -6.65 -25.26
N LYS A 183 -4.36 -7.77 -25.94
CA LYS A 183 -5.46 -8.71 -26.14
C LYS A 183 -4.97 -10.14 -25.90
N TYR A 184 -5.88 -11.00 -25.54
CA TYR A 184 -5.62 -12.44 -25.54
C TYR A 184 -5.76 -13.02 -26.93
N THR A 185 -5.02 -14.10 -27.21
CA THR A 185 -5.21 -14.90 -28.44
C THR A 185 -6.65 -15.41 -28.55
N GLN A 186 -7.29 -15.71 -27.44
CA GLN A 186 -8.67 -16.22 -27.36
C GLN A 186 -9.73 -15.13 -27.48
N GLY A 187 -9.33 -13.87 -27.61
CA GLY A 187 -10.21 -12.71 -27.66
C GLY A 187 -10.22 -11.92 -26.37
N ASP A 188 -10.58 -10.63 -26.49
CA ASP A 188 -10.41 -9.64 -25.42
C ASP A 188 -11.61 -9.53 -24.45
N LYS A 189 -12.69 -10.29 -24.67
CA LYS A 189 -13.85 -10.30 -23.77
C LYS A 189 -13.79 -11.37 -22.67
N ALA A 190 -12.98 -12.39 -22.85
CA ALA A 190 -12.83 -13.45 -21.88
C ALA A 190 -11.80 -13.08 -20.83
N GLY A 191 -12.15 -13.13 -19.56
CA GLY A 191 -11.17 -13.15 -18.50
C GLY A 191 -10.48 -14.52 -18.47
N LEU A 192 -9.16 -14.54 -18.37
CA LEU A 192 -8.37 -15.77 -18.29
C LEU A 192 -7.50 -15.77 -17.05
N HIS A 193 -7.23 -16.96 -16.53
CA HIS A 193 -6.23 -17.10 -15.48
C HIS A 193 -4.86 -16.67 -16.02
N PRO A 194 -3.99 -15.98 -15.24
CA PRO A 194 -2.68 -15.51 -15.70
C PRO A 194 -1.78 -16.59 -16.32
N TYR A 195 -1.93 -17.85 -15.93
CA TYR A 195 -1.20 -18.99 -16.55
C TYR A 195 -1.77 -19.45 -17.90
N GLU A 196 -3.00 -19.11 -18.21
CA GLU A 196 -3.68 -19.51 -19.45
C GLU A 196 -3.69 -18.40 -20.49
N GLY A 197 -3.62 -17.14 -20.01
CA GLY A 197 -3.72 -15.95 -20.85
C GLY A 197 -2.45 -15.64 -21.60
N GLU A 198 -2.40 -15.95 -22.89
CA GLU A 198 -1.35 -15.47 -23.78
C GLU A 198 -1.75 -14.09 -24.33
N THR A 199 -0.95 -13.07 -24.02
CA THR A 199 -1.23 -11.69 -24.39
C THR A 199 -0.41 -11.22 -25.59
N HIS A 200 -1.05 -10.49 -26.49
CA HIS A 200 -0.41 -9.82 -27.62
C HIS A 200 -0.61 -8.30 -27.54
N LEU A 201 0.37 -7.55 -28.03
CA LEU A 201 0.25 -6.10 -28.14
C LEU A 201 -0.78 -5.72 -29.20
N GLU A 202 -1.72 -4.86 -28.81
CA GLU A 202 -2.71 -4.23 -29.68
C GLU A 202 -2.76 -2.72 -29.44
N TYR A 203 -1.86 -1.99 -30.05
CA TYR A 203 -1.82 -0.54 -29.92
C TYR A 203 -2.92 0.12 -30.75
N THR A 204 -3.88 0.77 -30.09
CA THR A 204 -5.05 1.40 -30.71
C THR A 204 -5.00 2.93 -30.69
N GLY A 205 -3.89 3.54 -30.29
CA GLY A 205 -3.75 4.99 -30.22
C GLY A 205 -3.10 5.48 -28.91
N PRO A 206 -3.08 6.79 -28.66
CA PRO A 206 -2.39 7.39 -27.53
C PRO A 206 -3.02 7.07 -26.16
N ARG A 207 -4.21 6.47 -26.13
CA ARG A 207 -4.89 6.00 -24.93
C ARG A 207 -5.34 4.56 -25.10
N PRO A 208 -5.28 3.74 -24.05
CA PRO A 208 -5.86 2.40 -24.10
C PRO A 208 -7.34 2.44 -24.49
N PRO A 209 -7.85 1.43 -25.18
CA PRO A 209 -9.27 1.34 -25.47
C PRO A 209 -10.06 1.33 -24.16
N TYR A 210 -11.05 2.21 -24.04
CA TYR A 210 -11.99 2.19 -22.94
C TYR A 210 -13.25 1.46 -23.39
N LYS A 211 -13.48 0.30 -22.80
CA LYS A 211 -14.66 -0.52 -23.06
C LYS A 211 -15.34 -0.80 -21.73
N LEU A 212 -16.66 -0.86 -21.73
CA LEU A 212 -17.42 -1.32 -20.58
C LEU A 212 -17.38 -2.84 -20.56
N LEU A 213 -16.91 -3.40 -19.46
CA LEU A 213 -17.00 -4.83 -19.20
C LEU A 213 -18.36 -5.13 -18.57
N ASP A 214 -19.07 -6.06 -19.18
CA ASP A 214 -20.31 -6.62 -18.60
C ASP A 214 -19.93 -7.74 -17.63
N VAL A 215 -19.24 -7.35 -16.57
CA VAL A 215 -18.88 -8.22 -15.45
C VAL A 215 -19.29 -7.55 -14.16
N GLU A 216 -19.83 -8.33 -13.26
CA GLU A 216 -20.08 -7.87 -11.90
C GLU A 216 -18.74 -7.54 -11.20
N ASP A 217 -18.73 -6.44 -10.47
CA ASP A 217 -17.61 -6.08 -9.61
C ASP A 217 -17.54 -7.06 -8.43
N LYS A 218 -16.83 -8.16 -8.61
CA LYS A 218 -16.75 -9.22 -7.60
C LYS A 218 -15.54 -9.08 -6.68
N TYR A 219 -14.39 -8.70 -7.21
CA TYR A 219 -13.15 -8.73 -6.46
C TYR A 219 -12.29 -7.50 -6.74
N SER A 220 -11.49 -7.17 -5.74
CA SER A 220 -10.34 -6.29 -5.86
C SER A 220 -9.10 -7.02 -5.32
N TRP A 221 -7.96 -6.61 -5.78
CA TRP A 221 -6.68 -7.11 -5.27
C TRP A 221 -6.36 -6.48 -3.91
N ILE A 222 -5.84 -7.31 -3.03
CA ILE A 222 -5.25 -6.89 -1.77
C ILE A 222 -3.81 -7.40 -1.70
#